data_dd2b946f4deff69c573457f8f5cbf181
#
_entry.id   dd2b946f4deff69c573457f8f5cbf181
#
_cell.length_a   1.000
_cell.length_b   1.000
_cell.length_c   1.000
_cell.angle_alpha   90.00
_cell.angle_beta   90.00
_cell.angle_gamma   90.00
#
_symmetry.space_group_name_H-M   'P 1'
#
loop_
_entity.id
_entity.type
_entity.pdbx_description
1 polymer ?
#
loop_
_entity_poly.entity_id
_entity_poly.type
_entity_poly.pdbx_seq_one_letter_code
_entity_poly.pdbx_strand_id
1 'polypeptide(L)'
;MSTTTNPIHIIGGGLAGSEAAWQLSHRGIPAIIHEMRPLARTEAHQTGHLAELVCSNSFRSDDKENNAVGLLHEEMRRCGSIIMASADAHRVPAGGALAVDRDGFSAAVQSALEADPLVTIERVEIDGLPPTEWDQVIIATGPLTSPGLADAVTVLDRKSTRPNSSQTSH
;
A
#
# COMPACT_ATOMS: atom_id res chain seq x y z
N MET A 1 -11.02 -30.41 1.78
CA MET A 1 -11.62 -29.52 0.79
C MET A 1 -10.89 -28.20 0.89
N SER A 2 -10.04 -27.88 -0.09
CA SER A 2 -9.32 -26.60 -0.09
C SER A 2 -10.34 -25.53 -0.49
N THR A 3 -10.77 -24.70 0.43
CA THR A 3 -11.52 -23.49 0.10
C THR A 3 -10.53 -22.57 -0.59
N THR A 4 -10.58 -22.46 -1.91
CA THR A 4 -9.89 -21.44 -2.66
C THR A 4 -10.44 -20.10 -2.18
N THR A 5 -9.69 -19.44 -1.32
CA THR A 5 -10.01 -18.07 -0.90
C THR A 5 -9.83 -17.16 -2.12
N ASN A 6 -10.86 -16.40 -2.49
CA ASN A 6 -10.73 -15.40 -3.55
C ASN A 6 -9.61 -14.42 -3.21
N PRO A 7 -8.79 -14.01 -4.18
CA PRO A 7 -7.74 -13.04 -3.90
C PRO A 7 -8.32 -11.68 -3.49
N ILE A 8 -7.63 -10.99 -2.59
CA ILE A 8 -7.92 -9.59 -2.28
C ILE A 8 -7.18 -8.72 -3.29
N HIS A 9 -7.91 -7.83 -3.96
CA HIS A 9 -7.36 -6.89 -4.92
C HIS A 9 -6.87 -5.63 -4.21
N ILE A 10 -5.65 -5.20 -4.51
CA ILE A 10 -5.02 -4.02 -3.92
C ILE A 10 -4.68 -3.05 -5.05
N ILE A 11 -5.29 -1.88 -5.05
CA ILE A 11 -5.03 -0.85 -6.05
C ILE A 11 -3.97 0.11 -5.50
N GLY A 12 -2.80 0.12 -6.14
CA GLY A 12 -1.63 0.90 -5.76
C GLY A 12 -0.56 0.08 -5.03
N GLY A 13 0.62 -0.01 -5.64
CA GLY A 13 1.80 -0.70 -5.12
C GLY A 13 2.76 0.20 -4.33
N GLY A 14 2.25 1.25 -3.67
CA GLY A 14 3.03 2.09 -2.75
C GLY A 14 3.33 1.37 -1.43
N LEU A 15 3.82 2.11 -0.42
CA LEU A 15 4.15 1.56 0.90
C LEU A 15 2.97 0.79 1.50
N ALA A 16 1.78 1.38 1.50
CA ALA A 16 0.59 0.79 2.11
C ALA A 16 0.11 -0.46 1.37
N GLY A 17 0.08 -0.42 0.02
CA GLY A 17 -0.36 -1.57 -0.78
C GLY A 17 0.61 -2.73 -0.71
N SER A 18 1.92 -2.46 -0.71
CA SER A 18 2.97 -3.47 -0.53
C SER A 18 2.88 -4.13 0.85
N GLU A 19 2.69 -3.34 1.89
CA GLU A 19 2.49 -3.87 3.25
C GLU A 19 1.22 -4.71 3.36
N ALA A 20 0.10 -4.25 2.76
CA ALA A 20 -1.16 -4.98 2.77
C ALA A 20 -1.02 -6.36 2.10
N ALA A 21 -0.39 -6.42 0.93
CA ALA A 21 -0.16 -7.69 0.23
C ALA A 21 0.69 -8.65 1.07
N TRP A 22 1.77 -8.15 1.68
CA TRP A 22 2.63 -8.92 2.57
C TRP A 22 1.89 -9.48 3.78
N GLN A 23 1.09 -8.65 4.43
CA GLN A 23 0.33 -9.06 5.60
C GLN A 23 -0.78 -10.07 5.27
N LEU A 24 -1.38 -9.97 4.08
CA LEU A 24 -2.37 -10.94 3.59
C LEU A 24 -1.73 -12.29 3.29
N SER A 25 -0.62 -12.31 2.54
CA SER A 25 0.08 -13.54 2.18
C SER A 25 0.53 -14.32 3.41
N HIS A 26 1.07 -13.64 4.43
CA HIS A 26 1.48 -14.25 5.69
C HIS A 26 0.31 -14.83 6.53
N ARG A 27 -0.93 -14.50 6.13
CA ARG A 27 -2.16 -15.10 6.69
C ARG A 27 -2.78 -16.15 5.77
N GLY A 28 -2.05 -16.53 4.71
CA GLY A 28 -2.52 -17.51 3.72
C GLY A 28 -3.61 -16.98 2.79
N ILE A 29 -3.76 -15.66 2.65
CA ILE A 29 -4.74 -15.00 1.81
C ILE A 29 -4.05 -14.51 0.53
N PRO A 30 -4.45 -14.99 -0.67
CA PRO A 30 -3.89 -14.50 -1.92
C PRO A 30 -4.19 -13.01 -2.12
N ALA A 31 -3.24 -12.29 -2.70
CA ALA A 31 -3.37 -10.86 -3.01
C ALA A 31 -2.94 -10.56 -4.44
N ILE A 32 -3.64 -9.64 -5.10
CA ILE A 32 -3.28 -9.11 -6.42
C ILE A 32 -3.05 -7.61 -6.29
N ILE A 33 -1.83 -7.17 -6.52
CA ILE A 33 -1.48 -5.74 -6.55
C ILE A 33 -1.66 -5.23 -7.98
N HIS A 34 -2.52 -4.23 -8.16
CA HIS A 34 -2.66 -3.49 -9.41
C HIS A 34 -1.83 -2.21 -9.30
N GLU A 35 -0.73 -2.15 -10.03
CA GLU A 35 0.19 -1.00 -10.03
C GLU A 35 0.33 -0.45 -11.45
N MET A 36 -0.01 0.82 -11.63
CA MET A 36 0.00 1.44 -12.95
C MET A 36 1.40 1.64 -13.53
N ARG A 37 2.44 1.73 -12.70
CA ARG A 37 3.82 1.91 -13.17
C ARG A 37 4.42 0.59 -13.66
N PRO A 38 5.24 0.61 -14.68
CA PRO A 38 5.76 1.75 -15.43
C PRO A 38 4.87 2.22 -16.59
N LEU A 39 3.67 1.64 -16.80
CA LEU A 39 2.80 1.93 -17.95
C LEU A 39 2.23 3.36 -17.90
N ALA A 40 1.73 3.76 -16.74
CA ALA A 40 1.35 5.13 -16.43
C ALA A 40 2.23 5.66 -15.29
N ARG A 41 2.59 6.95 -15.35
CA ARG A 41 3.47 7.57 -14.37
C ARG A 41 2.84 8.82 -13.79
N THR A 42 3.20 9.12 -12.54
CA THR A 42 2.99 10.46 -11.95
C THR A 42 4.27 11.26 -12.07
N GLU A 43 4.18 12.57 -11.92
CA GLU A 43 5.36 13.47 -11.94
C GLU A 43 6.33 13.17 -10.78
N ALA A 44 5.86 12.59 -9.69
CA ALA A 44 6.67 12.33 -8.51
C ALA A 44 7.50 11.03 -8.59
N HIS A 45 7.03 10.02 -9.33
CA HIS A 45 7.69 8.73 -9.43
C HIS A 45 8.76 8.70 -10.51
N GLN A 46 9.90 8.10 -10.22
CA GLN A 46 11.06 7.99 -11.13
C GLN A 46 11.25 6.57 -11.64
N THR A 47 10.82 5.56 -10.88
CA THR A 47 11.02 4.14 -11.18
C THR A 47 9.69 3.41 -11.36
N GLY A 48 9.74 2.14 -11.78
CA GLY A 48 8.60 1.23 -11.76
C GLY A 48 8.54 0.34 -10.51
N HIS A 49 9.41 0.57 -9.53
CA HIS A 49 9.46 -0.27 -8.34
C HIS A 49 8.28 -0.01 -7.41
N LEU A 50 7.84 -1.06 -6.73
CA LEU A 50 6.89 -0.94 -5.63
C LEU A 50 7.52 -0.18 -4.46
N ALA A 51 6.68 0.39 -3.59
CA ALA A 51 7.09 1.11 -2.39
C ALA A 51 8.13 2.23 -2.62
N GLU A 52 8.13 2.88 -3.79
CA GLU A 52 9.05 3.97 -4.10
C GLU A 52 8.84 5.17 -3.16
N LEU A 53 9.94 5.67 -2.57
CA LEU A 53 9.94 6.85 -1.72
C LEU A 53 10.12 8.11 -2.56
N VAL A 54 9.05 8.87 -2.81
CA VAL A 54 9.05 10.00 -3.73
C VAL A 54 9.48 11.34 -3.10
N CYS A 55 9.19 11.58 -1.82
CA CYS A 55 9.43 12.88 -1.19
C CYS A 55 10.74 12.94 -0.41
N SER A 56 11.08 11.87 0.30
CA SER A 56 12.23 11.81 1.20
C SER A 56 12.72 10.38 1.31
N ASN A 57 13.99 10.20 1.63
CA ASN A 57 14.54 8.89 1.98
C ASN A 57 14.44 8.59 3.48
N SER A 58 13.72 9.39 4.24
CA SER A 58 13.61 9.29 5.70
C SER A 58 12.19 8.94 6.14
N PHE A 59 12.08 7.95 7.00
CA PHE A 59 10.88 7.60 7.75
C PHE A 59 10.76 8.40 9.07
N ARG A 60 11.54 9.47 9.24
CA ARG A 60 11.62 10.32 10.43
C ARG A 60 12.30 9.63 11.61
N SER A 61 11.94 10.05 12.84
CA SER A 61 12.54 9.53 14.08
C SER A 61 12.31 8.02 14.25
N ASP A 62 13.35 7.32 14.71
CA ASP A 62 13.30 5.89 15.04
C ASP A 62 13.43 5.68 16.58
N ASP A 63 13.25 6.74 17.37
CA ASP A 63 13.27 6.70 18.84
C ASP A 63 11.89 6.26 19.36
N LYS A 64 11.78 4.99 19.70
CA LYS A 64 10.54 4.37 20.18
C LYS A 64 10.15 4.79 21.60
N GLU A 65 11.09 5.31 22.38
CA GLU A 65 10.84 5.67 23.77
C GLU A 65 10.29 7.10 23.89
N ASN A 66 10.74 8.02 23.01
CA ASN A 66 10.43 9.44 23.14
C ASN A 66 9.69 10.04 21.93
N ASN A 67 9.38 9.23 20.91
CA ASN A 67 8.76 9.72 19.68
C ASN A 67 7.68 8.79 19.16
N ALA A 68 6.49 9.33 18.91
CA ALA A 68 5.33 8.54 18.43
C ALA A 68 5.61 7.83 17.11
N VAL A 69 6.39 8.43 16.19
CA VAL A 69 6.75 7.77 14.92
C VAL A 69 7.69 6.60 15.18
N GLY A 70 8.67 6.76 16.07
CA GLY A 70 9.56 5.65 16.45
C GLY A 70 8.80 4.51 17.13
N LEU A 71 7.81 4.84 17.98
CA LEU A 71 6.92 3.83 18.58
C LEU A 71 6.13 3.07 17.49
N LEU A 72 5.57 3.78 16.51
CA LEU A 72 4.87 3.16 15.39
C LEU A 72 5.80 2.21 14.61
N HIS A 73 7.04 2.61 14.34
CA HIS A 73 8.02 1.73 13.69
C HIS A 73 8.25 0.44 14.47
N GLU A 74 8.38 0.54 15.80
CA GLU A 74 8.53 -0.64 16.67
C GLU A 74 7.30 -1.56 16.61
N GLU A 75 6.10 -1.01 16.63
CA GLU A 75 4.86 -1.77 16.51
C GLU A 75 4.78 -2.47 15.15
N MET A 76 5.12 -1.79 14.07
CA MET A 76 5.19 -2.39 12.72
C MET A 76 6.23 -3.51 12.65
N ARG A 77 7.42 -3.33 13.24
CA ARG A 77 8.44 -4.41 13.33
C ARG A 77 7.90 -5.64 14.04
N ARG A 78 7.18 -5.47 15.15
CA ARG A 78 6.53 -6.58 15.87
C ARG A 78 5.45 -7.27 15.08
N CYS A 79 4.80 -6.55 14.16
CA CYS A 79 3.82 -7.11 13.22
C CYS A 79 4.47 -7.81 12.01
N GLY A 80 5.81 -7.86 11.93
CA GLY A 80 6.52 -8.47 10.81
C GLY A 80 6.41 -7.67 9.50
N SER A 81 6.37 -6.34 9.59
CA SER A 81 6.25 -5.43 8.45
C SER A 81 7.39 -5.61 7.45
N ILE A 82 7.07 -5.82 6.17
CA ILE A 82 8.04 -5.83 5.07
C ILE A 82 8.69 -4.46 4.90
N ILE A 83 7.92 -3.39 5.09
CA ILE A 83 8.42 -2.03 4.97
C ILE A 83 9.52 -1.78 6.01
N MET A 84 9.28 -2.16 7.26
CA MET A 84 10.29 -1.98 8.31
C MET A 84 11.49 -2.91 8.13
N ALA A 85 11.27 -4.15 7.75
CA ALA A 85 12.37 -5.10 7.48
C ALA A 85 13.27 -4.60 6.35
N SER A 86 12.69 -4.12 5.25
CA SER A 86 13.44 -3.56 4.12
C SER A 86 14.13 -2.24 4.50
N ALA A 87 13.49 -1.38 5.30
CA ALA A 87 14.08 -0.13 5.77
C ALA A 87 15.29 -0.38 6.69
N ASP A 88 15.19 -1.32 7.61
CA ASP A 88 16.29 -1.68 8.51
C ASP A 88 17.47 -2.27 7.75
N ALA A 89 17.21 -3.10 6.72
CA ALA A 89 18.26 -3.70 5.87
C ALA A 89 19.00 -2.68 4.99
N HIS A 90 18.33 -1.57 4.62
CA HIS A 90 18.89 -0.53 3.74
C HIS A 90 19.12 0.80 4.44
N ARG A 91 19.28 0.75 5.76
CA ARG A 91 19.51 1.93 6.60
C ARG A 91 20.80 2.64 6.24
N VAL A 92 20.73 3.98 6.15
CA VAL A 92 21.91 4.86 5.99
C VAL A 92 22.07 5.74 7.24
N PRO A 93 23.29 6.21 7.55
CA PRO A 93 23.54 7.06 8.71
C PRO A 93 22.75 8.37 8.64
N ALA A 94 21.89 8.62 9.64
CA ALA A 94 21.05 9.83 9.72
C ALA A 94 20.74 10.24 11.19
N GLY A 95 21.66 10.02 12.10
CA GLY A 95 21.46 10.29 13.54
C GLY A 95 20.33 9.44 14.13
N GLY A 96 19.33 10.08 14.76
CA GLY A 96 18.18 9.41 15.34
C GLY A 96 17.03 9.12 14.37
N ALA A 97 17.19 9.44 13.09
CA ALA A 97 16.20 9.14 12.06
C ALA A 97 16.43 7.77 11.39
N LEU A 98 15.36 7.16 10.92
CA LEU A 98 15.44 6.02 10.02
C LEU A 98 15.46 6.56 8.59
N ALA A 99 16.65 6.66 8.01
CA ALA A 99 16.85 6.99 6.60
C ALA A 99 17.40 5.78 5.85
N VAL A 100 17.05 5.67 4.57
CA VAL A 100 17.37 4.50 3.75
C VAL A 100 18.01 4.88 2.42
N ASP A 101 18.76 3.95 1.83
CA ASP A 101 19.00 3.92 0.40
C ASP A 101 17.69 3.61 -0.32
N ARG A 102 17.16 4.56 -1.11
CA ARG A 102 15.83 4.44 -1.73
C ARG A 102 15.72 3.29 -2.71
N ASP A 103 16.75 3.14 -3.53
CA ASP A 103 16.74 2.13 -4.60
C ASP A 103 16.86 0.73 -4.02
N GLY A 104 17.78 0.54 -3.09
CA GLY A 104 17.91 -0.72 -2.35
C GLY A 104 16.65 -1.09 -1.58
N PHE A 105 16.05 -0.11 -0.89
CA PHE A 105 14.81 -0.30 -0.15
C PHE A 105 13.65 -0.77 -1.04
N SER A 106 13.36 -0.03 -2.13
CA SER A 106 12.23 -0.37 -3.02
C SER A 106 12.46 -1.67 -3.78
N ALA A 107 13.70 -1.94 -4.20
CA ALA A 107 14.06 -3.21 -4.82
C ALA A 107 13.88 -4.41 -3.87
N ALA A 108 14.22 -4.25 -2.58
CA ALA A 108 14.02 -5.29 -1.59
C ALA A 108 12.55 -5.60 -1.34
N VAL A 109 11.70 -4.57 -1.21
CA VAL A 109 10.25 -4.74 -1.07
C VAL A 109 9.67 -5.46 -2.29
N GLN A 110 10.02 -5.01 -3.50
CA GLN A 110 9.53 -5.65 -4.73
C GLN A 110 9.97 -7.11 -4.82
N SER A 111 11.25 -7.39 -4.62
CA SER A 111 11.79 -8.76 -4.71
C SER A 111 11.14 -9.71 -3.72
N ALA A 112 10.84 -9.24 -2.50
CA ALA A 112 10.18 -10.08 -1.51
C ALA A 112 8.73 -10.40 -1.91
N LEU A 113 8.00 -9.43 -2.47
CA LEU A 113 6.62 -9.64 -2.95
C LEU A 113 6.57 -10.50 -4.20
N GLU A 114 7.52 -10.35 -5.13
CA GLU A 114 7.63 -11.19 -6.33
C GLU A 114 7.99 -12.65 -6.01
N ALA A 115 8.70 -12.88 -4.93
CA ALA A 115 9.07 -14.21 -4.47
C ALA A 115 7.94 -14.94 -3.72
N ASP A 116 6.91 -14.21 -3.29
CA ASP A 116 5.80 -14.77 -2.51
C ASP A 116 4.76 -15.42 -3.46
N PRO A 117 4.50 -16.74 -3.34
CA PRO A 117 3.59 -17.44 -4.24
C PRO A 117 2.10 -17.02 -4.08
N LEU A 118 1.75 -16.33 -3.01
CA LEU A 118 0.39 -15.81 -2.77
C LEU A 118 0.21 -14.37 -3.25
N VAL A 119 1.26 -13.73 -3.77
CA VAL A 119 1.20 -12.35 -4.27
C VAL A 119 1.36 -12.34 -5.78
N THR A 120 0.43 -11.71 -6.48
CA THR A 120 0.51 -11.42 -7.91
C THR A 120 0.63 -9.92 -8.12
N ILE A 121 1.53 -9.49 -8.99
CA ILE A 121 1.69 -8.07 -9.34
C ILE A 121 1.23 -7.89 -10.79
N GLU A 122 0.15 -7.16 -10.98
CA GLU A 122 -0.37 -6.77 -12.29
C GLU A 122 -0.02 -5.32 -12.58
N ARG A 123 0.62 -5.09 -13.72
CA ARG A 123 0.99 -3.75 -14.17
C ARG A 123 -0.14 -3.16 -15.00
N VAL A 124 -1.10 -2.55 -14.32
CA VAL A 124 -2.31 -1.99 -14.92
C VAL A 124 -2.80 -0.79 -14.11
N GLU A 125 -3.32 0.22 -14.80
CA GLU A 125 -4.05 1.32 -14.18
C GLU A 125 -5.53 0.95 -14.02
N ILE A 126 -6.06 1.16 -12.83
CA ILE A 126 -7.50 1.05 -12.56
C ILE A 126 -8.08 2.46 -12.65
N ASP A 127 -8.74 2.74 -13.76
CA ASP A 127 -9.38 4.02 -14.04
C ASP A 127 -10.89 3.93 -13.75
N GLY A 128 -11.34 4.55 -12.67
CA GLY A 128 -12.70 4.44 -12.17
C GLY A 128 -12.88 3.44 -11.03
N LEU A 129 -14.13 3.00 -10.81
CA LEU A 129 -14.42 2.02 -9.76
C LEU A 129 -13.87 0.63 -10.12
N PRO A 130 -13.39 -0.12 -9.12
CA PRO A 130 -13.02 -1.51 -9.33
C PRO A 130 -14.19 -2.32 -9.91
N PRO A 131 -13.91 -3.38 -10.69
CA PRO A 131 -14.93 -4.32 -11.15
C PRO A 131 -15.77 -4.87 -10.00
N THR A 132 -17.08 -4.98 -10.19
CA THR A 132 -18.02 -5.43 -9.14
C THR A 132 -17.85 -6.91 -8.78
N GLU A 133 -17.22 -7.69 -9.64
CA GLU A 133 -16.87 -9.10 -9.41
C GLU A 133 -15.68 -9.28 -8.46
N TRP A 134 -14.94 -8.23 -8.13
CA TRP A 134 -13.93 -8.26 -7.10
C TRP A 134 -14.59 -8.15 -5.72
N ASP A 135 -14.58 -9.24 -5.00
CA ASP A 135 -15.27 -9.37 -3.72
C ASP A 135 -14.76 -8.39 -2.66
N GLN A 136 -13.44 -8.25 -2.60
CA GLN A 136 -12.76 -7.38 -1.62
C GLN A 136 -11.65 -6.59 -2.29
N VAL A 137 -11.65 -5.28 -2.07
CA VAL A 137 -10.69 -4.35 -2.66
C VAL A 137 -10.13 -3.41 -1.60
N ILE A 138 -8.81 -3.26 -1.62
CA ILE A 138 -8.08 -2.26 -0.83
C ILE A 138 -7.61 -1.17 -1.78
N ILE A 139 -8.05 0.07 -1.60
CA ILE A 139 -7.54 1.21 -2.35
C ILE A 139 -6.38 1.82 -1.55
N ALA A 140 -5.16 1.67 -2.05
CA ALA A 140 -3.92 2.06 -1.38
C ALA A 140 -3.06 3.02 -2.23
N THR A 141 -3.71 3.81 -3.09
CA THR A 141 -3.06 4.72 -4.05
C THR A 141 -2.44 5.97 -3.41
N GLY A 142 -2.83 6.29 -2.17
CA GLY A 142 -2.35 7.46 -1.46
C GLY A 142 -2.73 8.78 -2.18
N PRO A 143 -1.90 9.84 -2.04
CA PRO A 143 -2.21 11.16 -2.59
C PRO A 143 -2.02 11.26 -4.12
N LEU A 144 -1.43 10.26 -4.74
CA LEU A 144 -1.13 10.24 -6.18
C LEU A 144 -2.11 9.33 -6.95
N THR A 145 -3.35 9.25 -6.48
CA THR A 145 -4.45 8.52 -7.12
C THR A 145 -4.73 9.09 -8.51
N SER A 146 -4.98 8.21 -9.49
CA SER A 146 -5.39 8.63 -10.84
C SER A 146 -6.69 9.44 -10.81
N PRO A 147 -6.88 10.40 -11.73
CA PRO A 147 -8.07 11.27 -11.73
C PRO A 147 -9.37 10.48 -11.78
N GLY A 148 -9.48 9.47 -12.64
CA GLY A 148 -10.70 8.68 -12.78
C GLY A 148 -11.05 7.89 -11.53
N LEU A 149 -10.06 7.27 -10.85
CA LEU A 149 -10.30 6.58 -9.59
C LEU A 149 -10.65 7.57 -8.46
N ALA A 150 -9.98 8.74 -8.39
CA ALA A 150 -10.26 9.76 -7.38
C ALA A 150 -11.71 10.29 -7.50
N ASP A 151 -12.15 10.58 -8.71
CA ASP A 151 -13.52 11.02 -8.99
C ASP A 151 -14.54 9.94 -8.60
N ALA A 152 -14.28 8.71 -8.95
CA ALA A 152 -15.14 7.57 -8.65
C ALA A 152 -15.28 7.33 -7.14
N VAL A 153 -14.19 7.38 -6.38
CA VAL A 153 -14.20 7.26 -4.91
C VAL A 153 -14.96 8.43 -4.26
N THR A 154 -14.78 9.64 -4.77
CA THR A 154 -15.51 10.82 -4.28
C THR A 154 -17.05 10.68 -4.46
N VAL A 155 -17.50 10.07 -5.56
CA VAL A 155 -18.91 9.79 -5.79
C VAL A 155 -19.45 8.75 -4.80
N LEU A 156 -18.68 7.72 -4.48
CA LEU A 156 -19.03 6.71 -3.47
C LEU A 156 -19.19 7.34 -2.09
N ASP A 157 -18.25 8.16 -1.66
CA ASP A 157 -18.28 8.82 -0.35
C ASP A 157 -19.52 9.72 -0.19
N ARG A 158 -19.85 10.51 -1.22
CA ARG A 158 -21.06 11.35 -1.23
C ARG A 158 -22.36 10.56 -1.15
N LYS A 159 -22.41 9.33 -1.68
CA LYS A 159 -23.58 8.46 -1.56
C LYS A 159 -23.71 7.87 -0.16
N SER A 160 -22.61 7.56 0.50
CA SER A 160 -22.58 6.99 1.86
C SER A 160 -22.94 8.02 2.93
N THR A 161 -22.66 9.31 2.70
CA THR A 161 -22.93 10.41 3.65
C THR A 161 -24.31 11.04 3.54
N ARG A 162 -25.18 10.61 2.62
CA ARG A 162 -26.59 11.06 2.61
C ARG A 162 -27.34 10.43 3.77
N PRO A 163 -27.86 11.23 4.74
CA PRO A 163 -28.74 10.69 5.77
C PRO A 163 -29.97 10.08 5.10
N ASN A 164 -30.33 8.89 5.56
CA ASN A 164 -31.52 8.19 5.11
C ASN A 164 -32.77 9.08 5.41
N SER A 165 -33.29 9.77 4.40
CA SER A 165 -34.43 10.69 4.52
C SER A 165 -35.79 9.96 4.70
N SER A 166 -35.80 8.76 5.28
CA SER A 166 -36.99 7.94 5.52
C SER A 166 -37.36 7.82 7.00
N GLN A 167 -37.14 8.88 7.80
CA GLN A 167 -37.78 8.99 9.13
C GLN A 167 -38.35 10.38 9.30
N THR A 168 -39.43 10.65 8.55
CA THR A 168 -40.41 11.66 8.90
C THR A 168 -41.80 11.10 8.55
N SER A 169 -42.50 10.68 9.56
CA SER A 169 -43.98 10.73 9.64
C SER A 169 -44.45 9.74 10.70
N HIS A 170 -44.71 10.15 11.86
CA HIS A 170 -46.00 10.30 12.52
C HIS A 170 -45.83 10.62 13.99
#